data_7179029a83a06334d49985967a0211ed
#
_entry.id   7179029a83a06334d49985967a0211ed
#
_cell.length_a   1.000
_cell.length_b   1.000
_cell.length_c   1.000
_cell.angle_alpha   90.00
_cell.angle_beta   90.00
_cell.angle_gamma   90.00
#
_symmetry.space_group_name_H-M   'P 1'
#
loop_
_entity.id
_entity.type
_entity.pdbx_description
1 polymer ?
#
loop_
_entity_poly.entity_id
_entity_poly.type
_entity_poly.pdbx_seq_one_letter_code
_entity_poly.pdbx_strand_id
1 'polypeptide(L)'
;MLRKKKSFIKMAVAAFLTLTVLASCSPSKPAPQLTLRIGNIATLSGLPLFVMQEQGFDKKNGLQLEVTPYSSGESIINDIAAGSLDVSISIGSVPALSAAERGIFPGKMLSVAATSFADPQHPGSGVLAGASVASWQDLKGQQIAVQAINSLQGAAIKGRLLKEGVSGYTLVEITFPNMGLAVAGGNVAAATMTEPFLTQSLLRKDGKLLDWVIGGPPFERIEFTMTVCSSSLYRNNPQAVKAFLRAHLQAIKWIEDNPTDARLILTRQLSLNPEIGQKIKLLRFPVDGRNDPALLESMQTVLINAGMLKAPIPVNQLYDETLLEEVLKEKH
;
A
#
# COMPACT_ATOMS: atom_id res chain seq x y z
N MET A 1 -16.87 -48.67 -79.71
CA MET A 1 -16.65 -47.27 -79.40
C MET A 1 -17.49 -46.85 -78.16
N LEU A 2 -17.24 -47.47 -77.01
CA LEU A 2 -17.99 -47.22 -75.77
C LEU A 2 -17.15 -47.72 -74.56
N ARG A 3 -16.08 -46.95 -74.20
CA ARG A 3 -15.31 -47.27 -73.02
C ARG A 3 -14.40 -46.08 -72.59
N LYS A 4 -15.01 -44.92 -72.26
CA LYS A 4 -14.24 -43.80 -71.67
C LYS A 4 -15.16 -42.74 -70.97
N LYS A 5 -16.21 -43.14 -70.24
CA LYS A 5 -17.07 -42.20 -69.52
C LYS A 5 -17.36 -42.59 -68.07
N LYS A 6 -16.57 -43.48 -67.42
CA LYS A 6 -16.79 -43.87 -65.99
C LYS A 6 -15.69 -43.47 -65.04
N SER A 7 -14.67 -42.67 -65.44
CA SER A 7 -13.56 -42.29 -64.56
C SER A 7 -13.63 -40.87 -63.99
N PHE A 8 -14.56 -40.02 -64.49
CA PHE A 8 -14.60 -38.61 -64.00
C PHE A 8 -15.57 -38.36 -62.87
N ILE A 9 -16.43 -39.28 -62.48
CA ILE A 9 -17.41 -39.08 -61.41
C ILE A 9 -16.88 -39.51 -60.01
N LYS A 10 -15.81 -40.29 -59.95
CA LYS A 10 -15.24 -40.72 -58.65
C LYS A 10 -14.19 -39.76 -58.05
N MET A 11 -13.78 -38.75 -58.85
CA MET A 11 -12.79 -37.78 -58.37
C MET A 11 -13.39 -36.47 -57.82
N ALA A 12 -14.72 -36.24 -58.09
CA ALA A 12 -15.41 -35.06 -57.59
C ALA A 12 -16.05 -35.22 -56.20
N VAL A 13 -16.15 -36.43 -55.63
CA VAL A 13 -16.77 -36.71 -54.35
C VAL A 13 -15.69 -36.76 -53.24
N ALA A 14 -14.42 -36.99 -53.58
CA ALA A 14 -13.33 -37.01 -52.56
C ALA A 14 -12.78 -35.62 -52.21
N ALA A 15 -13.08 -34.56 -53.01
CA ALA A 15 -12.61 -33.19 -52.76
C ALA A 15 -13.59 -32.34 -51.93
N PHE A 16 -14.78 -32.85 -51.57
CA PHE A 16 -15.79 -32.09 -50.83
C PHE A 16 -15.91 -32.45 -49.35
N LEU A 17 -15.10 -33.44 -48.86
CA LEU A 17 -15.14 -33.89 -47.46
C LEU A 17 -13.96 -33.42 -46.60
N THR A 18 -13.05 -32.59 -47.15
CA THR A 18 -11.87 -32.08 -46.37
C THR A 18 -11.92 -30.57 -46.04
N LEU A 19 -13.08 -29.92 -46.24
CA LEU A 19 -13.20 -28.46 -46.04
C LEU A 19 -14.13 -28.05 -44.91
N THR A 20 -14.36 -28.86 -43.89
CA THR A 20 -15.28 -28.53 -42.78
C THR A 20 -14.69 -28.69 -41.38
N VAL A 21 -13.36 -28.57 -41.18
CA VAL A 21 -12.74 -28.57 -39.86
C VAL A 21 -11.85 -27.33 -39.64
N LEU A 22 -12.16 -26.22 -40.25
CA LEU A 22 -11.58 -24.92 -39.92
C LEU A 22 -12.69 -23.93 -39.53
N ALA A 23 -13.50 -24.32 -38.56
CA ALA A 23 -14.48 -23.40 -38.00
C ALA A 23 -14.32 -23.34 -36.48
N SER A 24 -14.13 -22.13 -35.99
CA SER A 24 -14.34 -21.67 -34.63
C SER A 24 -13.17 -21.79 -33.64
N CYS A 25 -12.06 -21.12 -33.92
CA CYS A 25 -11.46 -20.31 -32.87
C CYS A 25 -11.95 -18.88 -33.04
N SER A 26 -13.20 -18.60 -32.71
CA SER A 26 -13.62 -17.24 -32.43
C SER A 26 -12.82 -16.83 -31.17
N PRO A 27 -12.06 -15.72 -31.21
CA PRO A 27 -11.48 -15.19 -30.00
C PRO A 27 -12.65 -14.95 -29.03
N SER A 28 -12.64 -15.64 -27.90
CA SER A 28 -13.62 -15.40 -26.84
C SER A 28 -13.55 -13.92 -26.52
N LYS A 29 -14.67 -13.21 -26.64
CA LYS A 29 -14.77 -11.81 -26.18
C LYS A 29 -14.19 -11.75 -24.76
N PRO A 30 -13.21 -10.89 -24.50
CA PRO A 30 -12.67 -10.78 -23.13
C PRO A 30 -13.83 -10.55 -22.19
N ALA A 31 -13.87 -11.30 -21.10
CA ALA A 31 -14.87 -11.10 -20.05
C ALA A 31 -14.86 -9.62 -19.64
N PRO A 32 -16.00 -9.01 -19.37
CA PRO A 32 -16.06 -7.61 -18.96
C PRO A 32 -15.19 -7.44 -17.71
N GLN A 33 -14.18 -6.57 -17.81
CA GLN A 33 -13.31 -6.25 -16.68
C GLN A 33 -14.06 -5.35 -15.70
N LEU A 34 -13.88 -5.62 -14.39
CA LEU A 34 -14.41 -4.78 -13.33
C LEU A 34 -13.44 -3.61 -13.11
N THR A 35 -13.91 -2.39 -13.34
CA THR A 35 -13.10 -1.20 -13.10
C THR A 35 -13.16 -0.83 -11.63
N LEU A 36 -11.99 -0.61 -11.00
CA LEU A 36 -11.84 -0.12 -9.63
C LEU A 36 -11.00 1.15 -9.62
N ARG A 37 -11.50 2.19 -8.93
CA ARG A 37 -10.79 3.44 -8.70
C ARG A 37 -9.95 3.31 -7.43
N ILE A 38 -8.63 3.43 -7.59
CA ILE A 38 -7.65 3.15 -6.53
C ILE A 38 -6.94 4.44 -6.12
N GLY A 39 -6.97 4.77 -4.83
CA GLY A 39 -6.10 5.81 -4.26
C GLY A 39 -4.79 5.20 -3.77
N ASN A 40 -3.65 5.76 -4.17
CA ASN A 40 -2.33 5.27 -3.76
C ASN A 40 -1.36 6.40 -3.40
N ILE A 41 -0.56 6.19 -2.37
CA ILE A 41 0.58 7.05 -2.03
C ILE A 41 1.84 6.40 -2.60
N ALA A 42 2.62 7.18 -3.36
CA ALA A 42 3.85 6.70 -4.01
C ALA A 42 4.99 6.51 -2.99
N THR A 43 4.84 5.51 -2.13
CA THR A 43 5.79 5.10 -1.10
C THR A 43 6.00 3.59 -1.15
N LEU A 44 6.76 3.08 -0.20
CA LEU A 44 7.07 1.65 -0.07
C LEU A 44 5.82 0.77 0.11
N SER A 45 4.80 1.27 0.81
CA SER A 45 3.52 0.55 1.00
C SER A 45 2.73 0.38 -0.31
N GLY A 46 3.02 1.15 -1.35
CA GLY A 46 2.45 0.99 -2.70
C GLY A 46 3.00 -0.19 -3.50
N LEU A 47 4.07 -0.84 -3.03
CA LEU A 47 4.75 -1.91 -3.79
C LEU A 47 3.82 -3.04 -4.23
N PRO A 48 2.89 -3.57 -3.39
CA PRO A 48 1.98 -4.61 -3.87
C PRO A 48 1.11 -4.18 -5.06
N LEU A 49 0.69 -2.91 -5.11
CA LEU A 49 -0.08 -2.39 -6.25
C LEU A 49 0.79 -2.32 -7.53
N PHE A 50 2.03 -1.87 -7.41
CA PHE A 50 2.95 -1.81 -8.54
C PHE A 50 3.24 -3.20 -9.09
N VAL A 51 3.50 -4.18 -8.22
CA VAL A 51 3.69 -5.58 -8.61
C VAL A 51 2.42 -6.16 -9.21
N MET A 52 1.26 -5.89 -8.64
CA MET A 52 -0.04 -6.33 -9.17
C MET A 52 -0.22 -5.92 -10.63
N GLN A 53 0.05 -4.66 -10.94
CA GLN A 53 -0.07 -4.12 -12.30
C GLN A 53 1.02 -4.66 -13.25
N GLU A 54 2.29 -4.69 -12.81
CA GLU A 54 3.41 -5.09 -13.66
C GLU A 54 3.40 -6.59 -13.96
N GLN A 55 2.97 -7.44 -13.01
CA GLN A 55 2.81 -8.89 -13.21
C GLN A 55 1.45 -9.26 -13.82
N GLY A 56 0.56 -8.26 -13.99
CA GLY A 56 -0.76 -8.45 -14.59
C GLY A 56 -1.72 -9.26 -13.72
N PHE A 57 -1.52 -9.28 -12.38
CA PHE A 57 -2.41 -9.98 -11.46
C PHE A 57 -3.80 -9.34 -11.41
N ASP A 58 -3.90 -8.02 -11.59
CA ASP A 58 -5.17 -7.31 -11.79
C ASP A 58 -5.96 -7.90 -12.99
N LYS A 59 -5.33 -7.92 -14.15
CA LYS A 59 -5.96 -8.41 -15.39
C LYS A 59 -6.32 -9.90 -15.33
N LYS A 60 -5.44 -10.73 -14.72
CA LYS A 60 -5.69 -12.17 -14.49
C LYS A 60 -6.91 -12.41 -13.60
N ASN A 61 -7.22 -11.47 -12.70
CA ASN A 61 -8.39 -11.50 -11.84
C ASN A 61 -9.59 -10.71 -12.42
N GLY A 62 -9.55 -10.32 -13.70
CA GLY A 62 -10.65 -9.62 -14.36
C GLY A 62 -10.83 -8.17 -13.94
N LEU A 63 -9.76 -7.51 -13.44
CA LEU A 63 -9.78 -6.13 -12.99
C LEU A 63 -9.13 -5.18 -13.98
N GLN A 64 -9.67 -3.97 -14.06
CA GLN A 64 -9.03 -2.78 -14.60
C GLN A 64 -8.88 -1.77 -13.46
N LEU A 65 -7.64 -1.34 -13.18
CA LEU A 65 -7.36 -0.41 -12.09
C LEU A 65 -7.12 1.00 -12.63
N GLU A 66 -7.91 1.96 -12.13
CA GLU A 66 -7.71 3.38 -12.35
C GLU A 66 -7.04 3.98 -11.11
N VAL A 67 -5.71 4.17 -11.18
CA VAL A 67 -4.91 4.57 -10.03
C VAL A 67 -4.73 6.08 -10.01
N THR A 68 -5.14 6.72 -8.91
CA THR A 68 -4.94 8.14 -8.65
C THR A 68 -3.88 8.32 -7.57
N PRO A 69 -2.83 9.13 -7.82
CA PRO A 69 -1.80 9.43 -6.81
C PRO A 69 -2.32 10.41 -5.76
N TYR A 70 -1.95 10.17 -4.50
CA TYR A 70 -2.29 11.00 -3.33
C TYR A 70 -1.04 11.35 -2.52
N SER A 71 -1.13 12.46 -1.78
CA SER A 71 -0.08 12.90 -0.86
C SER A 71 -0.32 12.49 0.60
N SER A 72 -1.56 12.11 0.96
CA SER A 72 -1.91 11.71 2.33
C SER A 72 -3.01 10.65 2.38
N GLY A 73 -3.01 9.83 3.44
CA GLY A 73 -4.08 8.86 3.72
C GLY A 73 -5.41 9.53 4.05
N GLU A 74 -5.40 10.72 4.64
CA GLU A 74 -6.63 11.45 4.96
C GLU A 74 -7.38 11.89 3.71
N SER A 75 -6.68 12.38 2.68
CA SER A 75 -7.29 12.72 1.39
C SER A 75 -7.93 11.50 0.73
N ILE A 76 -7.27 10.33 0.79
CA ILE A 76 -7.84 9.07 0.28
C ILE A 76 -9.11 8.70 1.06
N ILE A 77 -9.09 8.78 2.40
CA ILE A 77 -10.25 8.50 3.25
C ILE A 77 -11.44 9.38 2.87
N ASN A 78 -11.21 10.68 2.68
CA ASN A 78 -12.25 11.63 2.29
C ASN A 78 -12.87 11.25 0.94
N ASP A 79 -12.06 10.87 -0.04
CA ASP A 79 -12.54 10.51 -1.38
C ASP A 79 -13.24 9.13 -1.41
N ILE A 80 -12.80 8.15 -0.61
CA ILE A 80 -13.55 6.90 -0.42
C ILE A 80 -14.90 7.20 0.24
N ALA A 81 -14.92 8.03 1.29
CA ALA A 81 -16.16 8.41 2.01
C ALA A 81 -17.13 9.19 1.13
N ALA A 82 -16.63 9.99 0.18
CA ALA A 82 -17.40 10.70 -0.83
C ALA A 82 -17.87 9.83 -2.01
N GLY A 83 -17.33 8.60 -2.14
CA GLY A 83 -17.64 7.69 -3.25
C GLY A 83 -16.84 7.97 -4.53
N SER A 84 -15.79 8.78 -4.47
CA SER A 84 -14.89 9.07 -5.60
C SER A 84 -13.85 7.98 -5.81
N LEU A 85 -13.52 7.21 -4.77
CA LEU A 85 -12.62 6.06 -4.80
C LEU A 85 -13.32 4.79 -4.30
N ASP A 86 -12.81 3.65 -4.73
CA ASP A 86 -13.33 2.32 -4.37
C ASP A 86 -12.42 1.61 -3.36
N VAL A 87 -11.10 1.65 -3.56
CA VAL A 87 -10.12 0.91 -2.77
C VAL A 87 -8.84 1.73 -2.57
N SER A 88 -8.13 1.47 -1.48
CA SER A 88 -6.74 1.89 -1.26
C SER A 88 -5.97 0.86 -0.46
N ILE A 89 -4.68 0.70 -0.75
CA ILE A 89 -3.73 -0.10 0.04
C ILE A 89 -2.80 0.79 0.89
N SER A 90 -3.01 2.09 0.90
CA SER A 90 -2.10 3.09 1.48
C SER A 90 -2.66 3.81 2.70
N ILE A 91 -3.73 3.27 3.33
CA ILE A 91 -4.30 3.87 4.53
C ILE A 91 -3.49 3.43 5.75
N GLY A 92 -2.82 4.39 6.37
CA GLY A 92 -2.10 4.15 7.63
C GLY A 92 -3.05 3.95 8.80
N SER A 93 -2.62 3.19 9.81
CA SER A 93 -3.43 2.86 11.00
C SER A 93 -3.92 4.10 11.77
N VAL A 94 -3.10 5.16 11.86
CA VAL A 94 -3.49 6.40 12.57
C VAL A 94 -4.61 7.15 11.86
N PRO A 95 -4.54 7.45 10.55
CA PRO A 95 -5.68 8.02 9.83
C PRO A 95 -6.93 7.15 9.90
N ALA A 96 -6.79 5.81 9.88
CA ALA A 96 -7.92 4.89 10.00
C ALA A 96 -8.61 5.01 11.37
N LEU A 97 -7.86 5.00 12.48
CA LEU A 97 -8.38 5.20 13.83
C LEU A 97 -9.06 6.58 13.97
N SER A 98 -8.41 7.64 13.49
CA SER A 98 -8.99 8.99 13.51
C SER A 98 -10.29 9.08 12.68
N ALA A 99 -10.37 8.36 11.57
CA ALA A 99 -11.59 8.28 10.77
C ALA A 99 -12.70 7.47 11.47
N ALA A 100 -12.35 6.41 12.21
CA ALA A 100 -13.29 5.65 13.02
C ALA A 100 -13.86 6.49 14.17
N GLU A 101 -13.04 7.30 14.84
CA GLU A 101 -13.50 8.25 15.87
C GLU A 101 -14.55 9.25 15.30
N ARG A 102 -14.44 9.59 14.02
CA ARG A 102 -15.40 10.45 13.29
C ARG A 102 -16.61 9.68 12.73
N GLY A 103 -16.74 8.37 12.98
CA GLY A 103 -17.83 7.52 12.50
C GLY A 103 -17.75 7.18 11.00
N ILE A 104 -16.59 7.32 10.37
CA ILE A 104 -16.39 6.96 8.96
C ILE A 104 -16.28 5.45 8.81
N PHE A 105 -15.60 4.76 9.73
CA PHE A 105 -15.60 3.30 9.83
C PHE A 105 -16.67 2.83 10.82
N PRO A 106 -17.38 1.72 10.56
CA PRO A 106 -17.45 0.96 9.30
C PRO A 106 -18.47 1.55 8.30
N GLY A 107 -19.07 2.71 8.61
CA GLY A 107 -20.22 3.25 7.86
C GLY A 107 -19.93 3.50 6.38
N LYS A 108 -18.77 4.12 6.06
CA LYS A 108 -18.40 4.51 4.69
C LYS A 108 -17.32 3.61 4.08
N MET A 109 -16.49 2.97 4.91
CA MET A 109 -15.39 2.11 4.46
C MET A 109 -15.05 1.05 5.50
N LEU A 110 -14.31 0.02 5.07
CA LEU A 110 -13.85 -1.12 5.87
C LEU A 110 -12.40 -1.46 5.49
N SER A 111 -11.59 -1.87 6.46
CA SER A 111 -10.34 -2.58 6.19
C SER A 111 -10.69 -4.05 5.90
N VAL A 112 -10.30 -4.51 4.71
CA VAL A 112 -10.60 -5.87 4.23
C VAL A 112 -9.37 -6.78 4.24
N ALA A 113 -8.17 -6.19 4.41
CA ALA A 113 -6.91 -6.90 4.62
C ALA A 113 -5.85 -5.95 5.18
N ALA A 114 -4.79 -6.49 5.79
CA ALA A 114 -3.55 -5.76 6.01
C ALA A 114 -2.78 -5.61 4.69
N THR A 115 -2.13 -4.47 4.50
CA THR A 115 -1.18 -4.29 3.39
C THR A 115 0.24 -4.54 3.85
N SER A 116 0.66 -3.90 4.94
CA SER A 116 2.05 -3.98 5.39
C SER A 116 2.20 -3.80 6.90
N PHE A 117 3.26 -4.39 7.42
CA PHE A 117 3.70 -4.27 8.80
C PHE A 117 5.09 -3.66 8.87
N ALA A 118 5.37 -2.95 9.95
CA ALA A 118 6.71 -2.51 10.32
C ALA A 118 7.15 -3.19 11.62
N ASP A 119 8.43 -3.53 11.67
CA ASP A 119 9.12 -4.14 12.80
C ASP A 119 10.62 -3.75 12.75
N PRO A 120 11.46 -4.10 13.75
CA PRO A 120 12.87 -3.72 13.74
C PRO A 120 13.69 -4.24 12.54
N GLN A 121 13.26 -5.32 11.90
CA GLN A 121 13.92 -5.86 10.70
C GLN A 121 13.41 -5.16 9.42
N HIS A 122 12.18 -4.67 9.46
CA HIS A 122 11.46 -4.01 8.36
C HIS A 122 10.92 -2.65 8.81
N PRO A 123 11.80 -1.68 9.17
CA PRO A 123 11.36 -0.41 9.71
C PRO A 123 10.64 0.44 8.66
N GLY A 124 9.58 1.13 9.10
CA GLY A 124 8.72 1.93 8.23
C GLY A 124 9.10 3.39 8.12
N SER A 125 9.63 3.99 9.22
CA SER A 125 10.05 5.40 9.21
C SER A 125 11.14 5.67 10.23
N GLY A 126 12.10 6.50 9.84
CA GLY A 126 13.20 6.99 10.67
C GLY A 126 13.20 8.51 10.79
N VAL A 127 14.00 9.01 11.70
CA VAL A 127 14.20 10.45 11.90
C VAL A 127 15.52 10.85 11.28
N LEU A 128 15.45 11.65 10.22
CA LEU A 128 16.59 12.36 9.64
C LEU A 128 16.88 13.56 10.51
N ALA A 129 18.07 13.65 11.07
CA ALA A 129 18.53 14.73 11.94
C ALA A 129 19.58 15.58 11.24
N GLY A 130 19.47 16.91 11.41
CA GLY A 130 20.47 17.87 10.95
C GLY A 130 21.78 17.78 11.72
N ALA A 131 22.80 18.49 11.28
CA ALA A 131 24.16 18.43 11.82
C ALA A 131 24.23 18.78 13.33
N SER A 132 23.40 19.71 13.80
CA SER A 132 23.35 20.16 15.20
C SER A 132 22.64 19.21 16.16
N VAL A 133 21.94 18.18 15.65
CA VAL A 133 21.17 17.24 16.46
C VAL A 133 21.98 15.96 16.66
N ALA A 134 22.46 15.71 17.87
CA ALA A 134 23.19 14.49 18.22
C ALA A 134 22.34 13.50 19.03
N SER A 135 21.34 14.01 19.75
CA SER A 135 20.45 13.26 20.62
C SER A 135 19.00 13.74 20.52
N TRP A 136 18.07 13.02 21.13
CA TRP A 136 16.67 13.43 21.23
C TRP A 136 16.49 14.75 21.99
N GLN A 137 17.34 15.02 23.00
CA GLN A 137 17.28 16.23 23.82
C GLN A 137 17.59 17.51 23.04
N ASP A 138 18.37 17.40 21.95
CA ASP A 138 18.68 18.53 21.06
C ASP A 138 17.46 19.01 20.26
N LEU A 139 16.37 18.23 20.27
CA LEU A 139 15.10 18.59 19.63
C LEU A 139 14.20 19.47 20.51
N LYS A 140 14.60 19.75 21.75
CA LYS A 140 13.85 20.66 22.63
C LYS A 140 13.79 22.07 22.02
N GLY A 141 12.57 22.60 21.88
CA GLY A 141 12.34 23.93 21.30
C GLY A 141 12.52 24.00 19.78
N GLN A 142 12.79 22.89 19.10
CA GLN A 142 13.08 22.86 17.68
C GLN A 142 11.84 22.62 16.82
N GLN A 143 11.94 22.96 15.54
CA GLN A 143 10.96 22.56 14.52
C GLN A 143 11.35 21.20 13.95
N ILE A 144 10.35 20.32 13.84
CA ILE A 144 10.51 18.95 13.34
C ILE A 144 9.49 18.73 12.22
N ALA A 145 9.95 18.34 11.04
CA ALA A 145 9.07 18.09 9.91
C ALA A 145 8.39 16.73 10.01
N VAL A 146 7.10 16.72 9.67
CA VAL A 146 6.27 15.54 9.46
C VAL A 146 5.47 15.71 8.16
N GLN A 147 5.04 14.60 7.55
CA GLN A 147 4.22 14.67 6.33
C GLN A 147 2.83 15.26 6.61
N ALA A 148 2.24 14.87 7.73
CA ALA A 148 1.03 15.46 8.30
C ALA A 148 1.05 15.25 9.82
N ILE A 149 0.58 16.22 10.59
CA ILE A 149 0.58 16.15 12.06
C ILE A 149 -0.27 14.97 12.57
N ASN A 150 -1.37 14.68 11.88
CA ASN A 150 -2.30 13.59 12.20
C ASN A 150 -1.98 12.31 11.39
N SER A 151 -0.74 12.11 10.98
CA SER A 151 -0.27 10.89 10.32
C SER A 151 0.37 9.92 11.32
N LEU A 152 0.68 8.71 10.84
CA LEU A 152 1.44 7.73 11.60
C LEU A 152 2.83 8.26 11.99
N GLN A 153 3.49 9.01 11.10
CA GLN A 153 4.78 9.65 11.37
C GLN A 153 4.66 10.74 12.44
N GLY A 154 3.57 11.54 12.39
CA GLY A 154 3.28 12.53 13.42
C GLY A 154 3.04 11.89 14.80
N ALA A 155 2.32 10.75 14.84
CA ALA A 155 2.13 9.98 16.08
C ALA A 155 3.45 9.41 16.60
N ALA A 156 4.26 8.82 15.71
CA ALA A 156 5.52 8.21 16.07
C ALA A 156 6.49 9.21 16.70
N ILE A 157 6.66 10.38 16.09
CA ILE A 157 7.57 11.40 16.63
C ILE A 157 7.05 11.98 17.94
N LYS A 158 5.75 12.27 18.07
CA LYS A 158 5.16 12.75 19.34
C LYS A 158 5.35 11.72 20.46
N GLY A 159 5.03 10.44 20.19
CA GLY A 159 5.19 9.36 21.16
C GLY A 159 6.66 9.17 21.56
N ARG A 160 7.60 9.28 20.61
CA ARG A 160 9.03 9.17 20.92
C ARG A 160 9.51 10.36 21.77
N LEU A 161 9.20 11.58 21.39
CA LEU A 161 9.60 12.76 22.16
C LEU A 161 9.02 12.76 23.56
N LEU A 162 7.77 12.29 23.73
CA LEU A 162 7.17 12.10 25.04
C LEU A 162 7.95 11.08 25.87
N LYS A 163 8.31 9.93 25.29
CA LYS A 163 9.12 8.90 25.96
C LYS A 163 10.50 9.41 26.39
N GLU A 164 11.12 10.27 25.57
CA GLU A 164 12.43 10.87 25.84
C GLU A 164 12.36 12.10 26.78
N GLY A 165 11.15 12.51 27.19
CA GLY A 165 10.96 13.69 28.03
C GLY A 165 11.24 15.02 27.33
N VAL A 166 11.21 15.07 26.00
CA VAL A 166 11.45 16.27 25.20
C VAL A 166 10.15 17.04 25.00
N SER A 167 10.18 18.34 25.30
CA SER A 167 9.03 19.24 25.20
C SER A 167 9.37 20.55 24.49
N GLY A 168 8.35 21.37 24.19
CA GLY A 168 8.52 22.70 23.58
C GLY A 168 8.86 22.67 22.08
N TYR A 169 8.92 21.49 21.45
CA TYR A 169 9.09 21.36 20.00
C TYR A 169 7.85 21.81 19.23
N THR A 170 8.02 22.10 17.93
CA THR A 170 6.92 22.40 17.02
C THR A 170 6.95 21.42 15.83
N LEU A 171 5.83 20.75 15.52
CA LEU A 171 5.70 19.98 14.30
C LEU A 171 5.28 20.90 13.15
N VAL A 172 5.96 20.76 12.00
CA VAL A 172 5.65 21.48 10.76
C VAL A 172 5.38 20.49 9.64
N GLU A 173 4.35 20.76 8.85
CA GLU A 173 3.99 19.88 7.75
C GLU A 173 4.82 20.20 6.50
N ILE A 174 5.60 19.22 6.06
CA ILE A 174 6.42 19.30 4.83
C ILE A 174 6.22 17.99 4.09
N THR A 175 6.06 18.04 2.75
CA THR A 175 5.94 16.81 1.94
C THR A 175 7.27 16.04 1.91
N PHE A 176 7.21 14.72 1.86
CA PHE A 176 8.39 13.85 1.92
C PHE A 176 9.53 14.25 0.98
N PRO A 177 9.30 14.61 -0.32
CA PRO A 177 10.39 15.00 -1.21
C PRO A 177 11.20 16.22 -0.75
N ASN A 178 10.57 17.12 0.02
CA ASN A 178 11.15 18.40 0.45
C ASN A 178 11.81 18.33 1.84
N MET A 179 11.54 17.29 2.63
CA MET A 179 12.01 17.18 4.02
C MET A 179 13.53 17.16 4.13
N GLY A 180 14.21 16.38 3.29
CA GLY A 180 15.67 16.27 3.33
C GLY A 180 16.36 17.62 3.10
N LEU A 181 15.89 18.37 2.10
CA LEU A 181 16.41 19.71 1.82
C LEU A 181 16.11 20.71 2.96
N ALA A 182 14.94 20.60 3.60
CA ALA A 182 14.60 21.43 4.75
C ALA A 182 15.52 21.17 5.95
N VAL A 183 15.90 19.90 6.18
CA VAL A 183 16.89 19.53 7.21
C VAL A 183 18.28 20.02 6.82
N ALA A 184 18.73 19.79 5.59
CA ALA A 184 20.04 20.21 5.11
C ALA A 184 20.22 21.75 5.18
N GLY A 185 19.17 22.49 4.87
CA GLY A 185 19.13 23.96 4.93
C GLY A 185 18.95 24.54 6.34
N GLY A 186 18.74 23.70 7.36
CA GLY A 186 18.52 24.15 8.74
C GLY A 186 17.15 24.79 8.99
N ASN A 187 16.20 24.65 8.05
CA ASN A 187 14.84 25.16 8.21
C ASN A 187 14.05 24.38 9.25
N VAL A 188 14.42 23.11 9.48
CA VAL A 188 13.96 22.24 10.55
C VAL A 188 15.14 21.47 11.13
N ALA A 189 15.11 21.17 12.42
CA ALA A 189 16.18 20.44 13.08
C ALA A 189 16.18 18.93 12.72
N ALA A 190 15.02 18.39 12.44
CA ALA A 190 14.85 16.98 12.07
C ALA A 190 13.58 16.77 11.23
N ALA A 191 13.47 15.61 10.60
CA ALA A 191 12.28 15.20 9.85
C ALA A 191 11.99 13.71 10.04
N THR A 192 10.72 13.34 10.26
CA THR A 192 10.29 11.94 10.28
C THR A 192 9.94 11.50 8.88
N MET A 193 10.73 10.60 8.32
CA MET A 193 10.70 10.22 6.91
C MET A 193 10.49 8.73 6.74
N THR A 194 9.73 8.36 5.70
CA THR A 194 9.61 6.97 5.23
C THR A 194 10.50 6.73 4.01
N GLU A 195 10.66 5.45 3.64
CA GLU A 195 11.33 5.08 2.39
C GLU A 195 10.44 5.40 1.16
N PRO A 196 11.02 5.78 0.03
CA PRO A 196 12.46 5.86 -0.29
C PRO A 196 13.15 7.17 0.12
N PHE A 197 12.39 8.13 0.63
CA PHE A 197 12.87 9.50 0.88
C PHE A 197 13.96 9.58 1.95
N LEU A 198 13.90 8.70 2.97
CA LEU A 198 14.92 8.63 4.00
C LEU A 198 16.28 8.19 3.40
N THR A 199 16.30 7.06 2.71
CA THR A 199 17.53 6.57 2.05
C THR A 199 18.06 7.59 1.04
N GLN A 200 17.19 8.24 0.26
CA GLN A 200 17.60 9.28 -0.68
C GLN A 200 18.27 10.45 0.03
N SER A 201 17.73 10.93 1.14
CA SER A 201 18.29 12.03 1.92
C SER A 201 19.60 11.66 2.59
N LEU A 202 19.72 10.43 3.11
CA LEU A 202 20.97 9.92 3.68
C LEU A 202 22.09 9.84 2.61
N LEU A 203 21.78 9.39 1.40
CA LEU A 203 22.74 9.32 0.30
C LEU A 203 23.18 10.71 -0.19
N ARG A 204 22.28 11.70 -0.21
CA ARG A 204 22.61 13.10 -0.49
C ARG A 204 23.37 13.79 0.64
N LYS A 205 23.43 13.17 1.83
CA LYS A 205 24.01 13.75 3.05
C LYS A 205 23.23 14.97 3.54
N ASP A 206 21.90 14.97 3.35
CA ASP A 206 21.01 16.00 3.86
C ASP A 206 20.96 16.05 5.40
N GLY A 207 21.33 14.96 6.04
CA GLY A 207 21.41 14.77 7.49
C GLY A 207 21.91 13.36 7.82
N LYS A 208 21.70 12.93 9.06
CA LYS A 208 22.02 11.59 9.54
C LYS A 208 20.78 10.91 10.13
N LEU A 209 20.73 9.60 10.11
CA LEU A 209 19.70 8.84 10.82
C LEU A 209 19.93 8.99 12.33
N LEU A 210 18.97 9.58 13.05
CA LEU A 210 18.98 9.64 14.49
C LEU A 210 18.52 8.30 15.08
N ASP A 211 17.35 7.84 14.65
CA ASP A 211 16.80 6.55 15.07
C ASP A 211 15.58 6.17 14.19
N TRP A 212 15.10 4.92 14.34
CA TRP A 212 13.83 4.48 13.81
C TRP A 212 12.71 4.74 14.81
N VAL A 213 11.56 5.25 14.36
CA VAL A 213 10.37 5.54 15.18
C VAL A 213 9.16 4.70 14.80
N ILE A 214 9.25 4.04 13.64
CA ILE A 214 8.32 2.99 13.19
C ILE A 214 9.19 1.80 12.77
N GLY A 215 9.05 0.67 13.46
CA GLY A 215 10.04 -0.39 13.52
C GLY A 215 11.12 -0.11 14.57
N GLY A 216 10.84 0.84 15.45
CA GLY A 216 11.57 1.25 16.66
C GLY A 216 10.62 1.97 17.61
N PRO A 217 11.07 2.32 18.86
CA PRO A 217 10.19 2.98 19.82
C PRO A 217 9.63 4.31 19.29
N PRO A 218 8.34 4.63 19.48
CA PRO A 218 7.37 3.90 20.31
C PRO A 218 6.64 2.78 19.59
N PHE A 219 6.81 2.65 18.27
CA PHE A 219 6.11 1.71 17.42
C PHE A 219 7.07 0.61 16.90
N GLU A 220 7.55 -0.23 17.85
CA GLU A 220 8.47 -1.33 17.50
C GLU A 220 7.86 -2.36 16.55
N ARG A 221 6.56 -2.67 16.74
CA ARG A 221 5.79 -3.52 15.83
C ARG A 221 4.42 -2.91 15.63
N ILE A 222 4.06 -2.67 14.39
CA ILE A 222 2.73 -2.14 14.04
C ILE A 222 2.23 -2.70 12.71
N GLU A 223 0.93 -2.69 12.55
CA GLU A 223 0.30 -2.70 11.24
C GLU A 223 0.49 -1.31 10.61
N PHE A 224 1.30 -1.22 9.56
CA PHE A 224 1.74 0.04 9.00
C PHE A 224 0.67 0.65 8.08
N THR A 225 0.14 -0.17 7.15
CA THR A 225 -0.95 0.22 6.25
C THR A 225 -1.96 -0.91 6.06
N MET A 226 -3.19 -0.50 5.79
CA MET A 226 -4.36 -1.34 5.56
C MET A 226 -4.82 -1.27 4.11
N THR A 227 -5.39 -2.37 3.63
CA THR A 227 -6.21 -2.41 2.41
C THR A 227 -7.66 -2.10 2.79
N VAL A 228 -8.12 -0.93 2.37
CA VAL A 228 -9.45 -0.42 2.70
C VAL A 228 -10.29 -0.35 1.44
N CYS A 229 -11.56 -0.74 1.52
CA CYS A 229 -12.52 -0.52 0.45
C CYS A 229 -13.75 0.28 0.93
N SER A 230 -14.46 0.91 0.00
CA SER A 230 -15.73 1.56 0.30
C SER A 230 -16.77 0.51 0.75
N SER A 231 -17.55 0.85 1.78
CA SER A 231 -18.64 -0.02 2.26
C SER A 231 -19.70 -0.25 1.18
N SER A 232 -19.84 0.66 0.21
CA SER A 232 -20.70 0.49 -0.94
C SER A 232 -20.20 -0.61 -1.86
N LEU A 233 -18.89 -0.60 -2.23
CA LEU A 233 -18.29 -1.65 -3.05
C LEU A 233 -18.40 -3.00 -2.34
N TYR A 234 -18.05 -3.05 -1.04
CA TYR A 234 -18.08 -4.26 -0.23
C TYR A 234 -19.46 -4.95 -0.25
N ARG A 235 -20.53 -4.17 -0.06
CA ARG A 235 -21.91 -4.70 -0.03
C ARG A 235 -22.49 -4.99 -1.41
N ASN A 236 -22.25 -4.10 -2.39
CA ASN A 236 -22.95 -4.16 -3.68
C ASN A 236 -22.20 -5.00 -4.73
N ASN A 237 -20.88 -5.14 -4.59
CA ASN A 237 -20.06 -5.93 -5.52
C ASN A 237 -18.94 -6.70 -4.78
N PRO A 238 -19.27 -7.66 -3.89
CA PRO A 238 -18.28 -8.44 -3.15
C PRO A 238 -17.36 -9.24 -4.08
N GLN A 239 -17.78 -9.57 -5.30
CA GLN A 239 -16.92 -10.25 -6.27
C GLN A 239 -15.76 -9.37 -6.74
N ALA A 240 -15.97 -8.06 -6.89
CA ALA A 240 -14.89 -7.13 -7.21
C ALA A 240 -13.88 -7.03 -6.06
N VAL A 241 -14.36 -6.99 -4.81
CA VAL A 241 -13.49 -7.01 -3.63
C VAL A 241 -12.68 -8.30 -3.56
N LYS A 242 -13.32 -9.47 -3.77
CA LYS A 242 -12.61 -10.77 -3.79
C LYS A 242 -11.59 -10.84 -4.93
N ALA A 243 -11.92 -10.35 -6.11
CA ALA A 243 -10.99 -10.27 -7.23
C ALA A 243 -9.77 -9.40 -6.89
N PHE A 244 -9.98 -8.25 -6.23
CA PHE A 244 -8.90 -7.39 -5.76
C PHE A 244 -8.05 -8.08 -4.68
N LEU A 245 -8.66 -8.73 -3.71
CA LEU A 245 -7.95 -9.48 -2.65
C LEU A 245 -7.08 -10.60 -3.23
N ARG A 246 -7.60 -11.39 -4.20
CA ARG A 246 -6.79 -12.41 -4.91
C ARG A 246 -5.57 -11.80 -5.58
N ALA A 247 -5.77 -10.72 -6.35
CA ALA A 247 -4.67 -10.03 -7.03
C ALA A 247 -3.66 -9.44 -6.04
N HIS A 248 -4.14 -8.91 -4.92
CA HIS A 248 -3.32 -8.36 -3.84
C HIS A 248 -2.46 -9.43 -3.16
N LEU A 249 -3.05 -10.56 -2.78
CA LEU A 249 -2.32 -11.69 -2.18
C LEU A 249 -1.30 -12.30 -3.16
N GLN A 250 -1.66 -12.42 -4.45
CA GLN A 250 -0.71 -12.85 -5.49
C GLN A 250 0.49 -11.91 -5.60
N ALA A 251 0.26 -10.59 -5.53
CA ALA A 251 1.33 -9.62 -5.57
C ALA A 251 2.21 -9.69 -4.32
N ILE A 252 1.64 -9.84 -3.14
CA ILE A 252 2.39 -10.00 -1.87
C ILE A 252 3.23 -11.29 -1.91
N LYS A 253 2.64 -12.40 -2.31
CA LYS A 253 3.36 -13.67 -2.43
C LYS A 253 4.51 -13.56 -3.43
N TRP A 254 4.29 -12.89 -4.57
CA TRP A 254 5.33 -12.67 -5.56
C TRP A 254 6.49 -11.81 -5.00
N ILE A 255 6.18 -10.77 -4.20
CA ILE A 255 7.20 -9.93 -3.53
C ILE A 255 8.07 -10.78 -2.60
N GLU A 256 7.44 -11.67 -1.81
CA GLU A 256 8.15 -12.57 -0.89
C GLU A 256 9.09 -13.52 -1.65
N ASP A 257 8.60 -14.10 -2.74
CA ASP A 257 9.36 -15.05 -3.55
C ASP A 257 10.46 -14.37 -4.41
N ASN A 258 10.29 -13.07 -4.76
CA ASN A 258 11.13 -12.33 -5.69
C ASN A 258 11.58 -10.96 -5.12
N PRO A 259 12.23 -10.89 -3.95
CA PRO A 259 12.52 -9.62 -3.27
C PRO A 259 13.45 -8.69 -4.06
N THR A 260 14.36 -9.25 -4.88
CA THR A 260 15.26 -8.47 -5.75
C THR A 260 14.48 -7.80 -6.88
N ASP A 261 13.63 -8.55 -7.57
CA ASP A 261 12.82 -8.01 -8.67
C ASP A 261 11.76 -7.02 -8.15
N ALA A 262 11.20 -7.27 -6.97
CA ALA A 262 10.30 -6.33 -6.30
C ALA A 262 10.97 -4.97 -6.06
N ARG A 263 12.24 -4.93 -5.65
CA ARG A 263 13.03 -3.69 -5.53
C ARG A 263 13.23 -3.00 -6.87
N LEU A 264 13.46 -3.77 -7.94
CA LEU A 264 13.59 -3.21 -9.30
C LEU A 264 12.27 -2.60 -9.77
N ILE A 265 11.14 -3.25 -9.51
CA ILE A 265 9.80 -2.69 -9.80
C ILE A 265 9.62 -1.39 -9.04
N LEU A 266 9.84 -1.39 -7.73
CA LEU A 266 9.73 -0.18 -6.90
C LEU A 266 10.62 0.96 -7.42
N THR A 267 11.87 0.63 -7.78
CA THR A 267 12.83 1.59 -8.32
C THR A 267 12.33 2.26 -9.59
N ARG A 268 11.76 1.47 -10.53
CA ARG A 268 11.19 1.99 -11.78
C ARG A 268 9.93 2.82 -11.53
N GLN A 269 9.00 2.30 -10.75
CA GLN A 269 7.70 2.93 -10.50
C GLN A 269 7.82 4.27 -9.77
N LEU A 270 8.81 4.41 -8.89
CA LEU A 270 9.09 5.65 -8.17
C LEU A 270 10.20 6.48 -8.83
N SER A 271 10.68 6.09 -10.01
CA SER A 271 11.78 6.79 -10.75
C SER A 271 13.00 7.04 -9.86
N LEU A 272 13.39 6.05 -9.06
CA LEU A 272 14.52 6.16 -8.13
C LEU A 272 15.84 5.89 -8.84
N ASN A 273 16.91 6.48 -8.31
CA ASN A 273 18.27 6.01 -8.66
C ASN A 273 18.42 4.54 -8.22
N PRO A 274 19.00 3.65 -9.06
CA PRO A 274 19.21 2.23 -8.73
C PRO A 274 19.92 2.00 -7.39
N GLU A 275 20.86 2.86 -7.00
CA GLU A 275 21.55 2.78 -5.71
C GLU A 275 20.59 2.94 -4.53
N ILE A 276 19.59 3.83 -4.64
CA ILE A 276 18.54 4.00 -3.64
C ILE A 276 17.72 2.72 -3.53
N GLY A 277 17.25 2.19 -4.67
CA GLY A 277 16.45 0.98 -4.72
C GLY A 277 17.13 -0.23 -4.06
N GLN A 278 18.45 -0.34 -4.15
CA GLN A 278 19.21 -1.41 -3.49
C GLN A 278 19.32 -1.25 -1.97
N LYS A 279 19.37 -0.02 -1.46
CA LYS A 279 19.62 0.30 -0.04
C LYS A 279 18.36 0.42 0.81
N ILE A 280 17.21 0.70 0.20
CA ILE A 280 15.95 0.84 0.96
C ILE A 280 15.59 -0.46 1.68
N LYS A 281 15.05 -0.32 2.89
CA LYS A 281 14.48 -1.45 3.63
C LYS A 281 13.03 -1.63 3.24
N LEU A 282 12.66 -2.84 2.83
CA LEU A 282 11.27 -3.16 2.51
C LEU A 282 10.45 -3.35 3.80
N LEU A 283 9.18 -3.00 3.76
CA LEU A 283 8.21 -3.39 4.77
C LEU A 283 7.95 -4.91 4.70
N ARG A 284 7.40 -5.47 5.75
CA ARG A 284 6.87 -6.83 5.73
C ARG A 284 5.45 -6.82 5.16
N PHE A 285 5.20 -7.59 4.12
CA PHE A 285 3.89 -7.75 3.51
C PHE A 285 3.31 -9.11 3.92
N PRO A 286 2.12 -9.19 4.57
CA PRO A 286 1.56 -10.44 5.07
C PRO A 286 1.00 -11.28 3.92
N VAL A 287 1.52 -12.49 3.71
CA VAL A 287 1.10 -13.38 2.61
C VAL A 287 -0.32 -13.87 2.69
N ASP A 288 -0.90 -13.87 3.88
CA ASP A 288 -2.30 -14.20 4.15
C ASP A 288 -3.21 -12.97 4.22
N GLY A 289 -2.64 -11.76 4.13
CA GLY A 289 -3.38 -10.50 4.17
C GLY A 289 -4.08 -10.19 5.50
N ARG A 290 -3.81 -10.95 6.58
CA ARG A 290 -4.53 -10.79 7.85
C ARG A 290 -4.08 -9.55 8.59
N ASN A 291 -5.06 -8.81 9.10
CA ASN A 291 -4.82 -7.73 10.07
C ASN A 291 -4.37 -8.34 11.43
N ASP A 292 -3.69 -7.53 12.25
CA ASP A 292 -3.31 -7.90 13.60
C ASP A 292 -3.97 -6.94 14.62
N PRO A 293 -5.15 -7.31 15.13
CA PRO A 293 -5.90 -6.48 16.07
C PRO A 293 -5.10 -6.07 17.31
N ALA A 294 -4.24 -6.94 17.82
CA ALA A 294 -3.44 -6.68 19.02
C ALA A 294 -2.41 -5.57 18.78
N LEU A 295 -1.83 -5.49 17.60
CA LEU A 295 -0.92 -4.39 17.24
C LEU A 295 -1.67 -3.06 17.15
N LEU A 296 -2.89 -3.06 16.60
CA LEU A 296 -3.70 -1.85 16.52
C LEU A 296 -4.17 -1.39 17.91
N GLU A 297 -4.56 -2.32 18.79
CA GLU A 297 -4.93 -2.02 20.18
C GLU A 297 -3.74 -1.43 20.96
N SER A 298 -2.55 -2.02 20.85
CA SER A 298 -1.35 -1.51 21.53
C SER A 298 -0.96 -0.11 21.08
N MET A 299 -1.14 0.19 19.79
CA MET A 299 -0.87 1.51 19.22
C MET A 299 -1.78 2.59 19.83
N GLN A 300 -3.03 2.29 20.11
CA GLN A 300 -4.00 3.27 20.61
C GLN A 300 -3.55 3.90 21.94
N THR A 301 -2.88 3.14 22.81
CA THR A 301 -2.31 3.69 24.06
C THR A 301 -1.31 4.83 23.78
N VAL A 302 -0.45 4.65 22.78
CA VAL A 302 0.52 5.71 22.38
C VAL A 302 -0.22 6.92 21.81
N LEU A 303 -1.26 6.70 20.99
CA LEU A 303 -2.04 7.77 20.38
C LEU A 303 -2.82 8.59 21.42
N ILE A 304 -3.42 7.92 22.40
CA ILE A 304 -4.15 8.58 23.51
C ILE A 304 -3.17 9.44 24.34
N ASN A 305 -2.03 8.88 24.71
CA ASN A 305 -0.99 9.61 25.47
C ASN A 305 -0.42 10.80 24.66
N ALA A 306 -0.38 10.70 23.35
CA ALA A 306 0.06 11.78 22.44
C ALA A 306 -1.06 12.79 22.12
N GLY A 307 -2.28 12.63 22.68
CA GLY A 307 -3.42 13.49 22.43
C GLY A 307 -3.98 13.42 21.01
N MET A 308 -3.75 12.31 20.31
CA MET A 308 -4.18 12.10 18.92
C MET A 308 -5.43 11.21 18.80
N LEU A 309 -5.83 10.55 19.88
CA LEU A 309 -7.05 9.77 20.00
C LEU A 309 -7.65 10.08 21.38
N LYS A 310 -8.97 10.25 21.46
CA LYS A 310 -9.67 10.62 22.70
C LYS A 310 -9.92 9.41 23.60
N ALA A 311 -10.26 8.28 22.99
CA ALA A 311 -10.60 7.04 23.69
C ALA A 311 -10.27 5.84 22.79
N PRO A 312 -10.13 4.62 23.34
CA PRO A 312 -9.93 3.43 22.53
C PRO A 312 -11.09 3.18 21.57
N ILE A 313 -10.77 2.86 20.33
CA ILE A 313 -11.72 2.45 19.30
C ILE A 313 -11.75 0.93 19.26
N PRO A 314 -12.92 0.27 19.35
CA PRO A 314 -13.01 -1.18 19.15
C PRO A 314 -12.51 -1.56 17.76
N VAL A 315 -11.51 -2.43 17.68
CA VAL A 315 -10.84 -2.78 16.42
C VAL A 315 -11.77 -3.45 15.41
N ASN A 316 -12.81 -4.15 15.88
CA ASN A 316 -13.85 -4.73 15.02
C ASN A 316 -14.71 -3.69 14.28
N GLN A 317 -14.60 -2.41 14.60
CA GLN A 317 -15.21 -1.34 13.82
C GLN A 317 -14.42 -0.99 12.55
N LEU A 318 -13.15 -1.38 12.47
CA LEU A 318 -12.28 -1.09 11.32
C LEU A 318 -12.22 -2.25 10.35
N TYR A 319 -12.25 -3.51 10.84
CA TYR A 319 -11.96 -4.70 10.06
C TYR A 319 -13.23 -5.48 9.68
N ASP A 320 -13.26 -5.96 8.44
CA ASP A 320 -14.13 -7.06 8.01
C ASP A 320 -13.36 -7.96 7.05
N GLU A 321 -12.85 -9.07 7.54
CA GLU A 321 -12.08 -10.05 6.80
C GLU A 321 -12.91 -11.19 6.22
N THR A 322 -14.26 -11.09 6.25
CA THR A 322 -15.13 -12.18 5.76
C THR A 322 -14.81 -12.56 4.32
N LEU A 323 -14.63 -11.55 3.42
CA LEU A 323 -14.29 -11.81 2.03
C LEU A 323 -12.84 -12.29 1.85
N LEU A 324 -11.92 -11.88 2.72
CA LEU A 324 -10.55 -12.39 2.74
C LEU A 324 -10.54 -13.88 3.10
N GLU A 325 -11.29 -14.27 4.14
CA GLU A 325 -11.43 -15.67 4.54
C GLU A 325 -12.01 -16.55 3.43
N GLU A 326 -12.97 -16.02 2.65
CA GLU A 326 -13.48 -16.73 1.49
C GLU A 326 -12.40 -16.93 0.43
N VAL A 327 -11.63 -15.88 0.12
CA VAL A 327 -10.53 -15.96 -0.85
C VAL A 327 -9.44 -16.92 -0.41
N LEU A 328 -9.06 -16.92 0.88
CA LEU A 328 -8.05 -17.84 1.41
C LEU A 328 -8.47 -19.31 1.38
N LYS A 329 -9.78 -19.59 1.35
CA LYS A 329 -10.32 -20.97 1.22
C LYS A 329 -10.44 -21.44 -0.22
N GLU A 330 -10.33 -20.53 -1.22
CA GLU A 330 -10.30 -20.94 -2.62
C GLU A 330 -9.06 -21.82 -2.86
N LYS A 331 -9.25 -23.03 -3.36
CA LYS A 331 -8.12 -23.89 -3.74
C LYS A 331 -7.47 -23.30 -5.00
N HIS A 332 -6.24 -22.89 -4.87
CA HIS A 332 -5.39 -22.44 -5.98
C HIS A 332 -4.82 -23.61 -6.75
#